data_5cdf9e42242a21e7ca6e4fd267649d3a
#
_entry.id   5cdf9e42242a21e7ca6e4fd267649d3a
#
_cell.length_a   1.000
_cell.length_b   1.000
_cell.length_c   1.000
_cell.angle_alpha   90.00
_cell.angle_beta   90.00
_cell.angle_gamma   90.00
#
_symmetry.space_group_name_H-M   'P 1'
#
loop_
_entity.id
_entity.type
_entity.pdbx_description
1 polymer ?
#
loop_
_entity_poly.entity_id
_entity_poly.type
_entity_poly.pdbx_seq_one_letter_code
_entity_poly.pdbx_strand_id
1 'polypeptide(L)'
;MMTKTEIIQIGEQAVNEEPLLILFGESVTPELAIHSIVQRKVDAQPFDLKVGSEIRFGEQVYQVTALGGLANQNLNEIGHATLFFKKSENESANGVYLEPEVVPTVEAGMEISFL
;
A
#
# COMPACT_ATOMS: atom_id res chain seq x y z
N MET A 1 -4.97 16.50 2.11
CA MET A 1 -6.14 15.69 2.50
C MET A 1 -5.68 14.26 2.75
N MET A 2 -6.35 13.56 3.63
CA MET A 2 -5.94 12.24 4.07
C MET A 2 -6.97 11.19 3.65
N THR A 3 -6.47 10.09 3.06
CA THR A 3 -7.31 8.93 2.77
C THR A 3 -6.95 7.83 3.76
N LYS A 4 -7.96 7.17 4.30
CA LYS A 4 -7.75 6.06 5.22
C LYS A 4 -8.36 4.78 4.68
N THR A 5 -7.68 3.68 4.94
CA THR A 5 -8.21 2.34 4.69
C THR A 5 -8.09 1.50 5.94
N GLU A 6 -8.79 0.40 5.96
CA GLU A 6 -8.69 -0.61 7.01
C GLU A 6 -8.22 -1.92 6.37
N ILE A 7 -7.25 -2.57 6.99
CA ILE A 7 -6.82 -3.91 6.56
C ILE A 7 -7.91 -4.89 7.00
N ILE A 8 -8.55 -5.55 6.04
CA ILE A 8 -9.63 -6.50 6.32
C ILE A 8 -9.18 -7.95 6.19
N GLN A 9 -8.05 -8.20 5.51
CA GLN A 9 -7.52 -9.54 5.34
C GLN A 9 -6.04 -9.45 4.99
N ILE A 10 -5.25 -10.36 5.54
CA ILE A 10 -3.84 -10.53 5.18
C ILE A 10 -3.67 -11.90 4.58
N GLY A 11 -3.27 -11.96 3.30
CA GLY A 11 -3.05 -13.23 2.62
C GLY A 11 -1.94 -14.04 3.26
N GLU A 12 -2.01 -15.37 3.17
CA GLU A 12 -1.02 -16.26 3.79
C GLU A 12 0.41 -15.95 3.34
N GLN A 13 0.60 -15.47 2.12
CA GLN A 13 1.91 -15.19 1.54
C GLN A 13 2.13 -13.70 1.31
N ALA A 14 1.31 -12.84 1.92
CA ALA A 14 1.44 -11.39 1.75
C ALA A 14 2.70 -10.85 2.42
N VAL A 15 3.06 -11.37 3.57
CA VAL A 15 4.27 -10.99 4.29
C VAL A 15 5.27 -12.12 4.18
N ASN A 16 6.40 -11.86 3.56
CA ASN A 16 7.45 -12.84 3.30
C ASN A 16 8.83 -12.16 3.39
N GLU A 17 9.85 -12.75 2.81
CA GLU A 17 11.22 -12.22 2.86
C GLU A 17 11.43 -11.02 1.93
N GLU A 18 10.52 -10.77 0.99
CA GLU A 18 10.65 -9.67 0.05
C GLU A 18 10.36 -8.33 0.74
N PRO A 19 11.08 -7.25 0.38
CA PRO A 19 10.87 -5.94 0.99
C PRO A 19 9.70 -5.20 0.33
N LEU A 20 8.55 -5.86 0.24
CA LEU A 20 7.37 -5.27 -0.40
C LEU A 20 6.09 -5.82 0.21
N LEU A 21 5.02 -5.04 0.05
CA LEU A 21 3.66 -5.47 0.35
C LEU A 21 2.78 -5.09 -0.85
N ILE A 22 1.90 -6.00 -1.24
CA ILE A 22 0.92 -5.75 -2.30
C ILE A 22 -0.39 -5.35 -1.64
N LEU A 23 -0.87 -4.14 -1.91
CA LEU A 23 -2.20 -3.71 -1.48
C LEU A 23 -3.22 -4.03 -2.56
N PHE A 24 -4.41 -4.45 -2.16
CA PHE A 24 -5.51 -4.68 -3.08
C PHE A 24 -6.83 -4.33 -2.38
N GLY A 25 -7.80 -3.84 -3.16
CA GLY A 25 -9.14 -3.56 -2.64
C GLY A 25 -9.98 -4.83 -2.57
N GLU A 26 -11.25 -4.65 -2.18
CA GLU A 26 -12.17 -5.77 -1.97
C GLU A 26 -12.53 -6.54 -3.25
N SER A 27 -12.24 -5.96 -4.43
CA SER A 27 -12.47 -6.64 -5.71
C SER A 27 -11.40 -7.69 -6.04
N VAL A 28 -10.42 -7.88 -5.16
CA VAL A 28 -9.33 -8.85 -5.37
C VAL A 28 -9.89 -10.26 -5.58
N THR A 29 -9.26 -10.99 -6.53
CA THR A 29 -9.61 -12.41 -6.74
C THR A 29 -9.00 -13.27 -5.63
N PRO A 30 -9.56 -14.47 -5.35
CA PRO A 30 -9.00 -15.35 -4.34
C PRO A 30 -7.53 -15.70 -4.56
N GLU A 31 -7.10 -15.87 -5.79
CA GLU A 31 -5.71 -16.19 -6.13
C GLU A 31 -4.77 -15.04 -5.76
N LEU A 32 -5.18 -13.81 -6.02
CA LEU A 32 -4.37 -12.63 -5.70
C LEU A 32 -4.42 -12.28 -4.22
N ALA A 33 -5.52 -12.60 -3.55
CA ALA A 33 -5.68 -12.32 -2.12
C ALA A 33 -4.65 -13.06 -1.27
N ILE A 34 -4.20 -14.23 -1.70
CA ILE A 34 -3.19 -15.02 -1.00
C ILE A 34 -1.89 -14.20 -0.82
N HIS A 35 -1.59 -13.35 -1.80
CA HIS A 35 -0.35 -12.56 -1.83
C HIS A 35 -0.55 -11.10 -1.41
N SER A 36 -1.74 -10.74 -0.96
CA SER A 36 -2.12 -9.34 -0.80
C SER A 36 -2.52 -8.98 0.63
N ILE A 37 -2.32 -7.70 0.94
CA ILE A 37 -2.97 -7.03 2.06
C ILE A 37 -4.26 -6.47 1.48
N VAL A 38 -5.40 -7.02 1.86
CA VAL A 38 -6.70 -6.57 1.35
C VAL A 38 -7.19 -5.42 2.23
N GLN A 39 -7.51 -4.31 1.61
CA GLN A 39 -7.91 -3.10 2.31
C GLN A 39 -9.27 -2.60 1.83
N ARG A 40 -9.93 -1.88 2.71
CA ARG A 40 -11.22 -1.24 2.43
C ARG A 40 -11.13 0.23 2.80
N LYS A 41 -11.58 1.12 1.92
CA LYS A 41 -11.62 2.55 2.26
C LYS A 41 -12.63 2.80 3.37
N VAL A 42 -12.23 3.65 4.33
CA VAL A 42 -13.11 4.07 5.43
C VAL A 42 -13.56 5.53 5.28
N ASP A 43 -13.16 6.19 4.21
CA ASP A 43 -13.63 7.54 3.88
C ASP A 43 -13.83 7.68 2.37
N ALA A 44 -14.30 8.85 1.93
CA ALA A 44 -14.63 9.10 0.52
C ALA A 44 -13.52 9.86 -0.22
N GLN A 45 -12.38 10.09 0.41
CA GLN A 45 -11.29 10.86 -0.21
C GLN A 45 -10.56 10.01 -1.25
N PRO A 46 -10.20 10.58 -2.41
CA PRO A 46 -9.38 9.85 -3.39
C PRO A 46 -7.94 9.71 -2.90
N PHE A 47 -7.25 8.70 -3.44
CA PHE A 47 -5.80 8.60 -3.26
C PHE A 47 -5.13 9.63 -4.16
N ASP A 48 -4.16 10.36 -3.61
CA ASP A 48 -3.37 11.35 -4.35
C ASP A 48 -1.97 11.42 -3.76
N LEU A 49 -1.22 10.34 -3.92
CA LEU A 49 0.13 10.25 -3.41
C LEU A 49 1.11 11.03 -4.30
N LYS A 50 2.11 11.61 -3.66
CA LYS A 50 3.21 12.33 -4.32
C LYS A 50 4.50 11.95 -3.62
N VAL A 51 5.62 12.20 -4.28
CA VAL A 51 6.92 12.11 -3.60
C VAL A 51 6.89 13.08 -2.42
N GLY A 52 7.24 12.58 -1.24
CA GLY A 52 7.14 13.33 0.02
C GLY A 52 5.88 13.05 0.82
N SER A 53 4.87 12.41 0.22
CA SER A 53 3.67 11.99 0.96
C SER A 53 4.03 10.99 2.05
N GLU A 54 3.21 10.98 3.12
CA GLU A 54 3.34 10.00 4.19
C GLU A 54 2.35 8.87 4.03
N ILE A 55 2.80 7.65 4.36
CA ILE A 55 1.90 6.51 4.55
C ILE A 55 2.15 5.98 5.95
N ARG A 56 1.10 5.80 6.73
CA ARG A 56 1.17 5.30 8.10
C ARG A 56 0.45 3.97 8.23
N PHE A 57 1.15 2.98 8.77
CA PHE A 57 0.56 1.69 9.16
C PHE A 57 0.42 1.71 10.67
N GLY A 58 -0.77 2.08 11.16
CA GLY A 58 -0.93 2.38 12.58
C GLY A 58 -0.04 3.56 12.97
N GLU A 59 0.94 3.33 13.83
CA GLU A 59 1.90 4.36 14.26
C GLU A 59 3.22 4.32 13.49
N GLN A 60 3.38 3.35 12.58
CA GLN A 60 4.60 3.20 11.78
C GLN A 60 4.54 4.13 10.58
N VAL A 61 5.45 5.09 10.51
CA VAL A 61 5.41 6.19 9.54
C VAL A 61 6.42 5.96 8.43
N TYR A 62 5.96 6.08 7.19
CA TYR A 62 6.78 5.96 5.99
C TYR A 62 6.61 7.18 5.11
N GLN A 63 7.63 7.46 4.31
CA GLN A 63 7.61 8.58 3.37
C GLN A 63 7.84 8.07 1.96
N VAL A 64 7.06 8.58 1.00
CA VAL A 64 7.17 8.20 -0.41
C VAL A 64 8.41 8.88 -1.00
N THR A 65 9.31 8.07 -1.54
CA THR A 65 10.55 8.55 -2.17
C THR A 65 10.50 8.48 -3.70
N ALA A 66 9.68 7.60 -4.26
CA ALA A 66 9.45 7.50 -5.70
C ALA A 66 8.07 6.91 -5.92
N LEU A 67 7.47 7.20 -7.06
CA LEU A 67 6.08 6.85 -7.34
C LEU A 67 5.90 6.54 -8.81
N GLY A 68 5.37 5.35 -9.10
CA GLY A 68 5.04 4.95 -10.46
C GLY A 68 3.85 5.73 -11.02
N GLY A 69 3.81 5.89 -12.33
CA GLY A 69 2.81 6.74 -13.00
C GLY A 69 1.38 6.22 -12.93
N LEU A 70 1.16 4.93 -12.62
CA LEU A 70 -0.17 4.33 -12.52
C LEU A 70 -0.59 4.03 -11.09
N ALA A 71 0.24 4.33 -10.09
CA ALA A 71 -0.04 3.93 -8.71
C ALA A 71 -1.32 4.56 -8.18
N ASN A 72 -1.48 5.88 -8.31
CA ASN A 72 -2.71 6.56 -7.85
C ASN A 72 -3.95 6.07 -8.59
N GLN A 73 -3.84 5.91 -9.91
CA GLN A 73 -4.97 5.42 -10.71
C GLN A 73 -5.43 4.04 -10.23
N ASN A 74 -4.50 3.13 -10.05
CA ASN A 74 -4.84 1.77 -9.61
C ASN A 74 -5.35 1.73 -8.18
N LEU A 75 -4.80 2.57 -7.29
CA LEU A 75 -5.33 2.70 -5.93
C LEU A 75 -6.78 3.20 -5.95
N ASN A 76 -7.07 4.20 -6.79
CA ASN A 76 -8.42 4.75 -6.87
C ASN A 76 -9.41 3.81 -7.52
N GLU A 77 -8.98 3.04 -8.52
CA GLU A 77 -9.88 2.14 -9.26
C GLU A 77 -10.14 0.82 -8.55
N ILE A 78 -9.09 0.19 -8.02
CA ILE A 78 -9.18 -1.17 -7.46
C ILE A 78 -8.44 -1.34 -6.14
N GLY A 79 -7.96 -0.26 -5.52
CA GLY A 79 -7.24 -0.31 -4.26
C GLY A 79 -5.89 -1.01 -4.34
N HIS A 80 -5.30 -1.07 -5.54
CA HIS A 80 -4.10 -1.85 -5.81
C HIS A 80 -2.87 -0.98 -5.99
N ALA A 81 -1.80 -1.32 -5.30
CA ALA A 81 -0.46 -0.81 -5.51
C ALA A 81 0.54 -1.75 -4.86
N THR A 82 1.76 -1.76 -5.35
CA THR A 82 2.85 -2.48 -4.70
C THR A 82 3.70 -1.48 -3.92
N LEU A 83 3.80 -1.69 -2.62
CA LEU A 83 4.61 -0.85 -1.74
C LEU A 83 5.99 -1.49 -1.61
N PHE A 84 7.02 -0.79 -2.09
CA PHE A 84 8.40 -1.24 -2.01
C PHE A 84 9.11 -0.53 -0.88
N PHE A 85 9.64 -1.27 0.09
CA PHE A 85 10.37 -0.72 1.22
C PHE A 85 11.87 -0.74 0.90
N LYS A 86 12.21 -0.09 -0.20
CA LYS A 86 13.57 -0.01 -0.73
C LYS A 86 13.68 1.17 -1.69
N LYS A 87 14.90 1.51 -2.07
CA LYS A 87 15.13 2.54 -3.08
C LYS A 87 14.72 2.04 -4.45
N SER A 88 14.20 2.97 -5.25
CA SER A 88 13.84 2.68 -6.63
C SER A 88 15.11 2.60 -7.50
N GLU A 89 15.27 1.48 -8.22
CA GLU A 89 16.29 1.33 -9.25
C GLU A 89 15.65 1.50 -10.63
N ASN A 90 14.52 0.81 -10.82
CA ASN A 90 13.67 0.94 -12.00
C ASN A 90 12.24 1.03 -11.51
N GLU A 91 11.60 2.18 -11.64
CA GLU A 91 10.27 2.40 -11.13
C GLU A 91 9.25 1.49 -11.81
N SER A 92 8.56 0.68 -11.01
CA SER A 92 7.38 -0.04 -11.46
C SER A 92 6.24 0.96 -11.64
N ALA A 93 5.50 0.85 -12.75
CA ALA A 93 4.38 1.76 -13.02
C ALA A 93 3.36 1.78 -11.88
N ASN A 94 3.19 0.67 -11.17
CA ASN A 94 2.26 0.52 -10.05
C ASN A 94 2.97 0.55 -8.70
N GLY A 95 4.21 1.00 -8.65
CA GLY A 95 5.03 0.96 -7.44
C GLY A 95 4.98 2.24 -6.63
N VAL A 96 4.98 2.08 -5.32
CA VAL A 96 5.18 3.17 -4.36
C VAL A 96 6.40 2.82 -3.53
N TYR A 97 7.45 3.63 -3.63
CA TYR A 97 8.73 3.37 -2.96
C TYR A 97 8.81 4.17 -1.68
N LEU A 98 9.17 3.51 -0.60
CA LEU A 98 9.03 4.06 0.75
C LEU A 98 10.33 3.95 1.53
N GLU A 99 10.51 4.88 2.45
CA GLU A 99 11.53 4.82 3.50
C GLU A 99 10.87 5.01 4.86
N PRO A 100 11.38 4.45 5.96
CA PRO A 100 12.60 3.62 6.05
C PRO A 100 12.46 2.29 5.32
N GLU A 101 13.59 1.66 4.99
CA GLU A 101 13.64 0.41 4.22
C GLU A 101 13.40 -0.80 5.11
N VAL A 102 12.25 -0.80 5.76
CA VAL A 102 11.82 -1.83 6.73
C VAL A 102 10.33 -2.09 6.51
N VAL A 103 9.95 -3.33 6.29
CA VAL A 103 8.54 -3.70 6.10
C VAL A 103 7.80 -3.51 7.43
N PRO A 104 6.64 -2.83 7.43
CA PRO A 104 5.90 -2.63 8.68
C PRO A 104 5.30 -3.93 9.19
N THR A 105 5.03 -3.96 10.50
CA THR A 105 4.18 -4.99 11.08
C THR A 105 2.74 -4.68 10.73
N VAL A 106 2.01 -5.65 10.21
CA VAL A 106 0.61 -5.46 9.81
C VAL A 106 -0.29 -6.51 10.46
N GLU A 107 -1.53 -6.12 10.70
CA GLU A 107 -2.55 -7.03 11.24
C GLU A 107 -3.93 -6.61 10.76
N ALA A 108 -4.85 -7.56 10.73
CA ALA A 108 -6.24 -7.26 10.35
C ALA A 108 -6.85 -6.27 11.37
N GLY A 109 -7.60 -5.32 10.87
CA GLY A 109 -8.17 -4.24 11.68
C GLY A 109 -7.31 -2.99 11.77
N MET A 110 -6.06 -3.06 11.34
CA MET A 110 -5.16 -1.92 11.34
C MET A 110 -5.61 -0.89 10.29
N GLU A 111 -5.51 0.39 10.63
CA GLU A 111 -5.74 1.46 9.65
C GLU A 111 -4.44 1.84 8.95
N ILE A 112 -4.57 2.12 7.65
CA ILE A 112 -3.50 2.71 6.85
C ILE A 112 -3.94 4.12 6.49
N SER A 113 -3.10 5.11 6.77
CA SER A 113 -3.36 6.52 6.43
C SER A 113 -2.42 6.94 5.30
N PHE A 114 -3.01 7.56 4.27
CA PHE A 114 -2.28 8.06 3.10
C PHE A 114 -2.40 9.58 3.11
N LEU A 115 -1.33 10.27 3.43
CA LEU A 115 -1.34 11.73 3.60
C LEU A 115 -0.71 12.49 2.44
#